data_8f7cd476de417018f9b1d9299f21b1c8
#
_entry.id   8f7cd476de417018f9b1d9299f21b1c8
#
_cell.length_a   1.000
_cell.length_b   1.000
_cell.length_c   1.000
_cell.angle_alpha   90.00
_cell.angle_beta   90.00
_cell.angle_gamma   90.00
#
_symmetry.space_group_name_H-M   'P 1'
#
loop_
_entity.id
_entity.type
_entity.pdbx_description
1 polymer ?
#
loop_
_entity_poly.entity_id
_entity_poly.type
_entity_poly.pdbx_seq_one_letter_code
_entity_poly.pdbx_strand_id
1 'polypeptide(L)'
;MFEVDWDGLRLLADVAEHRVRLTDGAGADVTGLFPELGAIADLAPDVLLDGVVVLLADGVPSAAALARRLDGGRAAGPATFMAFDVLRLYGVPLLDRPLAQRRATLERLPFDTTSGAPVTRSPVYADGAALLAATAQRGLSGLVAKRRESVYRPGVRCTDWLRVPVRP
;
A
#
# COMPACT_ATOMS: atom_id res chain seq x y z
N MET A 1 12.25 1.26 10.32
CA MET A 1 11.31 2.30 9.85
C MET A 1 9.90 1.87 10.21
N PHE A 2 9.01 2.82 10.38
CA PHE A 2 7.65 2.57 10.83
C PHE A 2 6.66 3.16 9.84
N GLU A 3 5.58 2.44 9.57
CA GLU A 3 4.47 2.88 8.71
C GLU A 3 3.15 2.60 9.42
N VAL A 4 2.10 3.31 9.05
CA VAL A 4 0.74 3.01 9.55
C VAL A 4 0.33 1.61 9.08
N ASP A 5 -0.28 0.81 9.98
CA ASP A 5 -0.97 -0.42 9.59
C ASP A 5 -2.35 -0.03 9.04
N TRP A 6 -2.41 0.10 7.71
CA TRP A 6 -3.62 0.50 7.01
C TRP A 6 -4.63 -0.64 6.99
N ASP A 7 -5.83 -0.40 7.52
CA ASP A 7 -6.95 -1.36 7.49
C ASP A 7 -7.54 -1.44 6.08
N GLY A 8 -6.95 -2.26 5.23
CA GLY A 8 -7.32 -2.37 3.83
C GLY A 8 -7.02 -3.72 3.21
N LEU A 9 -7.22 -3.81 1.90
CA LEU A 9 -6.89 -4.96 1.09
C LEU A 9 -5.48 -4.81 0.52
N ARG A 10 -4.56 -5.72 0.88
CA ARG A 10 -3.22 -5.74 0.29
C ARG A 10 -3.30 -6.22 -1.15
N LEU A 11 -2.70 -5.47 -2.05
CA LEU A 11 -2.64 -5.77 -3.48
C LEU A 11 -1.23 -5.60 -4.01
N LEU A 12 -0.91 -6.41 -5.03
CA LEU A 12 0.16 -6.12 -5.98
C LEU A 12 -0.44 -5.35 -7.15
N ALA A 13 0.15 -4.21 -7.49
CA ALA A 13 -0.21 -3.43 -8.66
C ALA A 13 0.90 -3.58 -9.70
N ASP A 14 0.61 -4.32 -10.75
CA ASP A 14 1.51 -4.58 -11.88
C ASP A 14 1.15 -3.69 -13.05
N VAL A 15 2.08 -2.83 -13.43
CA VAL A 15 1.96 -1.99 -14.64
C VAL A 15 2.87 -2.56 -15.71
N ALA A 16 2.30 -2.87 -16.85
CA ALA A 16 3.01 -3.22 -18.06
C ALA A 16 2.31 -2.56 -19.25
N GLU A 17 3.07 -1.96 -20.16
CA GLU A 17 2.54 -1.30 -21.37
C GLU A 17 1.40 -0.30 -21.04
N HIS A 18 1.56 0.49 -19.96
CA HIS A 18 0.58 1.45 -19.46
C HIS A 18 -0.77 0.84 -19.04
N ARG A 19 -0.80 -0.47 -18.74
CA ARG A 19 -1.98 -1.16 -18.20
C ARG A 19 -1.71 -1.61 -16.78
N VAL A 20 -2.68 -1.37 -15.92
CA VAL A 20 -2.63 -1.80 -14.51
C VAL A 20 -3.35 -3.11 -14.36
N ARG A 21 -2.73 -4.06 -13.68
CA ARG A 21 -3.36 -5.26 -13.14
C ARG A 21 -3.21 -5.28 -11.63
N LEU A 22 -4.32 -5.43 -10.93
CA LEU A 22 -4.35 -5.53 -9.47
C LEU A 22 -4.60 -6.99 -9.07
N THR A 23 -3.70 -7.53 -8.24
CA THR A 23 -3.77 -8.92 -7.78
C THR A 23 -3.80 -8.96 -6.26
N ASP A 24 -4.75 -9.67 -5.69
CA ASP A 24 -4.85 -9.84 -4.24
C ASP A 24 -3.89 -10.91 -3.68
N GLY A 25 -3.88 -11.10 -2.35
CA GLY A 25 -3.02 -12.07 -1.67
C GLY A 25 -3.33 -13.53 -2.00
N ALA A 26 -4.48 -13.84 -2.61
CA ALA A 26 -4.84 -15.16 -3.10
C ALA A 26 -4.48 -15.37 -4.58
N GLY A 27 -3.99 -14.32 -5.26
CA GLY A 27 -3.66 -14.34 -6.68
C GLY A 27 -4.85 -14.03 -7.60
N ALA A 28 -5.98 -13.59 -7.05
CA ALA A 28 -7.15 -13.22 -7.84
C ALA A 28 -6.95 -11.84 -8.46
N ASP A 29 -7.39 -11.68 -9.72
CA ASP A 29 -7.45 -10.41 -10.41
C ASP A 29 -8.66 -9.61 -9.91
N VAL A 30 -8.40 -8.47 -9.29
CA VAL A 30 -9.40 -7.57 -8.71
C VAL A 30 -9.42 -6.20 -9.39
N THR A 31 -8.78 -6.08 -10.55
CA THR A 31 -8.64 -4.81 -11.30
C THR A 31 -9.99 -4.13 -11.55
N GLY A 32 -10.99 -4.91 -11.93
CA GLY A 32 -12.34 -4.39 -12.24
C GLY A 32 -13.08 -3.81 -11.04
N LEU A 33 -12.66 -4.13 -9.79
CA LEU A 33 -13.26 -3.59 -8.58
C LEU A 33 -12.79 -2.16 -8.26
N PHE A 34 -11.65 -1.75 -8.81
CA PHE A 34 -10.97 -0.48 -8.49
C PHE A 34 -10.54 0.27 -9.76
N PRO A 35 -11.47 0.66 -10.64
CA PRO A 35 -11.14 1.30 -11.92
C PRO A 35 -10.39 2.63 -11.75
N GLU A 36 -10.61 3.35 -10.65
CA GLU A 36 -9.91 4.59 -10.30
C GLU A 36 -8.40 4.40 -10.09
N LEU A 37 -7.97 3.19 -9.75
CA LEU A 37 -6.56 2.85 -9.57
C LEU A 37 -5.81 2.66 -10.89
N GLY A 38 -6.48 2.79 -12.04
CA GLY A 38 -5.83 2.91 -13.34
C GLY A 38 -4.76 4.01 -13.40
N ALA A 39 -4.89 5.05 -12.57
CA ALA A 39 -3.89 6.11 -12.41
C ALA A 39 -2.50 5.61 -11.94
N ILE A 40 -2.38 4.37 -11.45
CA ILE A 40 -1.06 3.78 -11.14
C ILE A 40 -0.18 3.70 -12.40
N ALA A 41 -0.78 3.57 -13.59
CA ALA A 41 -0.05 3.53 -14.87
C ALA A 41 0.72 4.82 -15.17
N ASP A 42 0.33 5.95 -14.55
CA ASP A 42 0.99 7.24 -14.75
C ASP A 42 2.32 7.34 -13.98
N LEU A 43 2.57 6.44 -13.03
CA LEU A 43 3.81 6.44 -12.24
C LEU A 43 5.03 5.97 -13.05
N ALA A 44 4.85 4.95 -13.88
CA ALA A 44 5.88 4.43 -14.77
C ALA A 44 5.27 3.44 -15.77
N PRO A 45 5.81 3.29 -17.00
CA PRO A 45 5.30 2.36 -18.01
C PRO A 45 5.48 0.87 -17.63
N ASP A 46 6.40 0.58 -16.73
CA ASP A 46 6.66 -0.75 -16.17
C ASP A 46 7.08 -0.61 -14.71
N VAL A 47 6.18 -1.01 -13.81
CA VAL A 47 6.43 -1.01 -12.36
C VAL A 47 5.57 -2.08 -11.68
N LEU A 48 6.14 -2.75 -10.67
CA LEU A 48 5.40 -3.63 -9.76
C LEU A 48 5.47 -3.03 -8.36
N LEU A 49 4.31 -2.64 -7.84
CA LEU A 49 4.16 -2.07 -6.50
C LEU A 49 3.47 -3.05 -5.56
N ASP A 50 3.85 -3.01 -4.29
CA ASP A 50 3.12 -3.62 -3.18
C ASP A 50 2.48 -2.51 -2.35
N GLY A 51 1.20 -2.67 -2.04
CA GLY A 51 0.45 -1.64 -1.34
C GLY A 51 -0.82 -2.17 -0.70
N VAL A 52 -1.57 -1.25 -0.11
CA VAL A 52 -2.88 -1.52 0.49
C VAL A 52 -3.91 -0.59 -0.12
N VAL A 53 -5.01 -1.14 -0.58
CA VAL A 53 -6.19 -0.34 -0.96
C VAL A 53 -7.02 -0.07 0.27
N VAL A 54 -7.33 1.20 0.49
CA VAL A 54 -8.25 1.66 1.51
C VAL A 54 -9.40 2.46 0.90
N LEU A 55 -10.57 2.39 1.49
CA LEU A 55 -11.66 3.32 1.25
C LEU A 55 -11.81 4.16 2.51
N LEU A 56 -11.82 5.48 2.35
CA LEU A 56 -11.89 6.41 3.48
C LEU A 56 -13.34 6.82 3.71
N ALA A 57 -13.77 6.75 4.97
CA ALA A 57 -14.97 7.43 5.46
C ALA A 57 -14.52 8.48 6.48
N ASP A 58 -14.86 9.73 6.24
CA ASP A 58 -14.44 10.86 7.07
C ASP A 58 -12.92 10.94 7.30
N GLY A 59 -12.14 10.56 6.27
CA GLY A 59 -10.67 10.57 6.30
C GLY A 59 -10.01 9.39 7.02
N VAL A 60 -10.80 8.40 7.48
CA VAL A 60 -10.30 7.20 8.17
C VAL A 60 -10.62 5.95 7.34
N PRO A 61 -9.71 4.95 7.26
CA PRO A 61 -9.99 3.67 6.59
C PRO A 61 -11.25 3.01 7.13
N SER A 62 -12.15 2.59 6.23
CA SER A 62 -13.43 1.96 6.55
C SER A 62 -13.49 0.53 6.00
N ALA A 63 -13.34 -0.45 6.88
CA ALA A 63 -13.49 -1.86 6.52
C ALA A 63 -14.89 -2.16 5.96
N ALA A 64 -15.94 -1.51 6.47
CA ALA A 64 -17.29 -1.67 5.98
C ALA A 64 -17.48 -1.12 4.55
N ALA A 65 -16.84 0.01 4.21
CA ALA A 65 -16.85 0.55 2.86
C ALA A 65 -16.09 -0.38 1.90
N LEU A 66 -14.93 -0.90 2.33
CA LEU A 66 -14.15 -1.86 1.54
C LEU A 66 -14.93 -3.15 1.29
N ALA A 67 -15.55 -3.73 2.33
CA ALA A 67 -16.37 -4.93 2.19
C ALA A 67 -17.49 -4.73 1.15
N ARG A 68 -18.24 -3.63 1.23
CA ARG A 68 -19.27 -3.31 0.23
C ARG A 68 -18.71 -3.20 -1.19
N ARG A 69 -17.50 -2.65 -1.36
CA ARG A 69 -16.85 -2.56 -2.68
C ARG A 69 -16.49 -3.95 -3.20
N LEU A 70 -15.96 -4.83 -2.35
CA LEU A 70 -15.61 -6.21 -2.72
C LEU A 70 -16.84 -7.04 -3.11
N ASP A 71 -18.00 -6.75 -2.50
CA ASP A 71 -19.30 -7.36 -2.86
C ASP A 71 -19.92 -6.74 -4.14
N GLY A 72 -19.18 -5.92 -4.87
CA GLY A 72 -19.65 -5.29 -6.12
C GLY A 72 -20.46 -4.01 -5.94
N GLY A 73 -20.52 -3.45 -4.73
CA GLY A 73 -21.21 -2.19 -4.43
C GLY A 73 -20.42 -0.96 -4.90
N ARG A 74 -21.00 -0.20 -5.84
CA ARG A 74 -20.39 1.04 -6.38
C ARG A 74 -20.43 2.23 -5.41
N ALA A 75 -21.28 2.20 -4.39
CA ALA A 75 -21.55 3.33 -3.51
C ALA A 75 -20.56 3.54 -2.37
N ALA A 76 -19.42 2.87 -2.38
CA ALA A 76 -18.49 2.86 -1.23
C ALA A 76 -17.47 4.02 -1.21
N GLY A 77 -17.55 4.97 -2.13
CA GLY A 77 -16.57 6.05 -2.28
C GLY A 77 -15.31 5.65 -3.09
N PRO A 78 -14.42 6.60 -3.37
CA PRO A 78 -13.18 6.32 -4.10
C PRO A 78 -12.21 5.51 -3.25
N ALA A 79 -11.50 4.58 -3.91
CA ALA A 79 -10.41 3.84 -3.31
C ALA A 79 -9.10 4.61 -3.45
N THR A 80 -8.23 4.47 -2.45
CA THR A 80 -6.85 4.96 -2.51
C THR A 80 -5.87 3.80 -2.33
N PHE A 81 -4.92 3.68 -3.25
CA PHE A 81 -3.82 2.72 -3.14
C PHE A 81 -2.64 3.38 -2.40
N MET A 82 -2.33 2.85 -1.22
CA MET A 82 -1.21 3.26 -0.37
C MET A 82 0.00 2.40 -0.69
N ALA A 83 0.84 2.82 -1.65
CA ALA A 83 2.05 2.10 -2.03
C ALA A 83 3.09 2.16 -0.92
N PHE A 84 3.61 1.03 -0.48
CA PHE A 84 4.64 0.96 0.56
C PHE A 84 5.93 0.27 0.10
N ASP A 85 5.95 -0.42 -1.06
CA ASP A 85 7.14 -1.04 -1.63
C ASP A 85 7.11 -1.03 -3.15
N VAL A 86 8.29 -1.12 -3.78
CA VAL A 86 8.47 -1.30 -5.23
C VAL A 86 9.33 -2.54 -5.47
N LEU A 87 8.80 -3.47 -6.26
CA LEU A 87 9.38 -4.80 -6.47
C LEU A 87 10.03 -4.97 -7.85
N ARG A 88 9.61 -4.17 -8.83
CA ARG A 88 10.19 -4.06 -10.18
C ARG A 88 10.03 -2.63 -10.68
N LEU A 89 11.03 -2.13 -11.40
CA LEU A 89 10.96 -0.86 -12.11
C LEU A 89 11.76 -0.95 -13.42
N TYR A 90 11.15 -0.58 -14.55
CA TYR A 90 11.73 -0.64 -15.90
C TYR A 90 12.39 -1.99 -16.21
N GLY A 91 11.69 -3.09 -15.96
CA GLY A 91 12.15 -4.46 -16.17
C GLY A 91 13.17 -4.97 -15.14
N VAL A 92 13.67 -4.11 -14.24
CA VAL A 92 14.67 -4.49 -13.24
C VAL A 92 13.98 -4.96 -11.95
N PRO A 93 14.16 -6.24 -11.54
CA PRO A 93 13.65 -6.74 -10.27
C PRO A 93 14.44 -6.12 -9.11
N LEU A 94 13.73 -5.81 -8.02
CA LEU A 94 14.28 -5.16 -6.84
C LEU A 94 14.15 -6.00 -5.56
N LEU A 95 13.60 -7.22 -5.64
CA LEU A 95 13.29 -8.05 -4.48
C LEU A 95 14.51 -8.33 -3.58
N ASP A 96 15.69 -8.52 -4.19
CA ASP A 96 16.96 -8.80 -3.47
C ASP A 96 17.63 -7.53 -2.93
N ARG A 97 17.07 -6.36 -3.20
CA ARG A 97 17.58 -5.12 -2.64
C ARG A 97 17.05 -4.91 -1.20
N PRO A 98 17.86 -4.32 -0.30
CA PRO A 98 17.37 -3.91 1.01
C PRO A 98 16.13 -3.00 0.91
N LEU A 99 15.19 -3.13 1.86
CA LEU A 99 13.99 -2.29 1.91
C LEU A 99 14.31 -0.80 1.83
N ALA A 100 15.40 -0.35 2.48
CA ALA A 100 15.81 1.06 2.42
C ALA A 100 16.08 1.52 0.97
N GLN A 101 16.66 0.66 0.11
CA GLN A 101 16.92 0.99 -1.29
C GLN A 101 15.64 0.96 -2.13
N ARG A 102 14.78 -0.04 -1.92
CA ARG A 102 13.47 -0.11 -2.59
C ARG A 102 12.61 1.10 -2.22
N ARG A 103 12.62 1.50 -0.95
CA ARG A 103 11.92 2.69 -0.49
C ARG A 103 12.45 3.97 -1.15
N ALA A 104 13.77 4.15 -1.23
CA ALA A 104 14.38 5.27 -1.95
C ALA A 104 13.99 5.30 -3.44
N THR A 105 13.80 4.14 -4.07
CA THR A 105 13.28 4.03 -5.44
C THR A 105 11.81 4.44 -5.49
N LEU A 106 10.97 3.95 -4.59
CA LEU A 106 9.55 4.31 -4.49
C LEU A 106 9.38 5.84 -4.30
N GLU A 107 10.25 6.48 -3.52
CA GLU A 107 10.21 7.92 -3.25
C GLU A 107 10.50 8.80 -4.46
N ARG A 108 11.10 8.24 -5.50
CA ARG A 108 11.39 8.96 -6.76
C ARG A 108 10.26 8.86 -7.78
N LEU A 109 9.28 7.99 -7.57
CA LEU A 109 8.14 7.90 -8.47
C LEU A 109 7.24 9.15 -8.31
N PRO A 110 6.61 9.61 -9.40
CA PRO A 110 5.86 10.86 -9.43
C PRO A 110 4.45 10.70 -8.84
N PHE A 111 4.36 10.35 -7.55
CA PHE A 111 3.08 10.28 -6.86
C PHE A 111 2.42 11.67 -6.77
N ASP A 112 1.12 11.70 -7.06
CA ASP A 112 0.32 12.88 -6.76
C ASP A 112 0.24 13.08 -5.24
N THR A 113 0.54 14.29 -4.79
CA THR A 113 0.50 14.68 -3.38
C THR A 113 -0.81 15.38 -2.99
N THR A 114 -1.74 15.51 -3.94
CA THR A 114 -3.05 16.10 -3.70
C THR A 114 -3.86 15.23 -2.73
N SER A 115 -4.55 15.85 -1.80
CA SER A 115 -5.44 15.14 -0.89
C SER A 115 -6.55 14.44 -1.67
N GLY A 116 -6.73 13.15 -1.43
CA GLY A 116 -7.72 12.33 -2.15
C GLY A 116 -7.23 11.75 -3.47
N ALA A 117 -5.94 11.87 -3.81
CA ALA A 117 -5.35 11.18 -4.95
C ALA A 117 -5.63 9.66 -4.86
N PRO A 118 -6.00 9.00 -5.97
CA PRO A 118 -6.31 7.57 -5.96
C PRO A 118 -5.08 6.70 -5.70
N VAL A 119 -3.88 7.27 -5.88
CA VAL A 119 -2.61 6.58 -5.67
C VAL A 119 -1.68 7.48 -4.88
N THR A 120 -1.20 6.98 -3.75
CA THR A 120 -0.27 7.72 -2.91
C THR A 120 0.77 6.80 -2.27
N ARG A 121 1.84 7.40 -1.79
CA ARG A 121 2.90 6.68 -1.08
C ARG A 121 2.60 6.63 0.41
N SER A 122 2.63 5.43 1.02
CA SER A 122 2.51 5.27 2.47
C SER A 122 3.64 6.04 3.18
N PRO A 123 3.34 6.95 4.13
CA PRO A 123 4.36 7.70 4.83
C PRO A 123 5.23 6.81 5.72
N VAL A 124 6.51 7.17 5.86
CA VAL A 124 7.48 6.52 6.75
C VAL A 124 7.82 7.43 7.91
N TYR A 125 7.92 6.84 9.10
CA TYR A 125 8.21 7.52 10.34
C TYR A 125 9.46 6.95 11.01
N ALA A 126 10.23 7.80 11.65
CA ALA A 126 11.42 7.42 12.41
C ALA A 126 11.08 7.00 13.85
N ASP A 127 10.09 7.64 14.46
CA ASP A 127 9.65 7.39 15.83
C ASP A 127 8.39 6.51 15.85
N GLY A 128 8.57 5.24 16.23
CA GLY A 128 7.47 4.27 16.32
C GLY A 128 6.55 4.52 17.51
N ALA A 129 7.07 5.06 18.62
CA ALA A 129 6.25 5.33 19.81
C ALA A 129 5.28 6.51 19.54
N ALA A 130 5.79 7.59 18.96
CA ALA A 130 4.98 8.72 18.56
C ALA A 130 3.94 8.32 17.48
N LEU A 131 4.33 7.49 16.50
CA LEU A 131 3.40 6.99 15.50
C LEU A 131 2.30 6.13 16.13
N LEU A 132 2.65 5.21 17.05
CA LEU A 132 1.66 4.34 17.71
C LEU A 132 0.65 5.16 18.52
N ALA A 133 1.11 6.20 19.23
CA ALA A 133 0.22 7.12 19.94
C ALA A 133 -0.72 7.88 18.98
N ALA A 134 -0.19 8.35 17.85
CA ALA A 134 -0.99 9.05 16.83
C ALA A 134 -2.01 8.12 16.15
N THR A 135 -1.69 6.85 15.89
CA THR A 135 -2.63 5.87 15.34
C THR A 135 -3.74 5.56 16.33
N ALA A 136 -3.42 5.42 17.62
CA ALA A 136 -4.43 5.23 18.68
C ALA A 136 -5.43 6.40 18.74
N GLN A 137 -4.94 7.64 18.72
CA GLN A 137 -5.80 8.84 18.75
C GLN A 137 -6.73 8.94 17.53
N ARG A 138 -6.35 8.35 16.40
CA ARG A 138 -7.14 8.36 15.15
C ARG A 138 -7.99 7.11 14.94
N GLY A 139 -8.02 6.19 15.90
CA GLY A 139 -8.78 4.94 15.80
C GLY A 139 -8.23 3.97 14.74
N LEU A 140 -6.93 4.06 14.40
CA LEU A 140 -6.27 3.16 13.47
C LEU A 140 -5.74 1.93 14.22
N SER A 141 -5.55 0.81 13.51
CA SER A 141 -5.17 -0.48 14.10
C SER A 141 -3.78 -0.52 14.71
N GLY A 142 -2.86 0.31 14.25
CA GLY A 142 -1.49 0.36 14.76
C GLY A 142 -0.46 0.74 13.72
N LEU A 143 0.71 0.15 13.82
CA LEU A 143 1.81 0.38 12.89
C LEU A 143 2.46 -0.94 12.43
N VAL A 144 3.21 -0.86 11.35
CA VAL A 144 4.13 -1.92 10.90
C VAL A 144 5.56 -1.44 11.08
N ALA A 145 6.33 -2.16 11.90
CA ALA A 145 7.77 -1.97 12.06
C ALA A 145 8.49 -2.80 11.00
N LYS A 146 9.28 -2.15 10.14
CA LYS A 146 9.97 -2.79 9.02
C LYS A 146 11.48 -2.67 9.17
N ARG A 147 12.19 -3.81 9.04
CA ARG A 147 13.66 -3.85 9.07
C ARG A 147 14.20 -3.25 7.77
N ARG A 148 15.03 -2.25 7.85
CA ARG A 148 15.55 -1.48 6.71
C ARG A 148 16.39 -2.32 5.75
N GLU A 149 17.12 -3.30 6.28
CA GLU A 149 18.03 -4.17 5.53
C GLU A 149 17.34 -5.45 4.99
N SER A 150 16.02 -5.59 5.19
CA SER A 150 15.31 -6.78 4.74
C SER A 150 15.17 -6.81 3.21
N VAL A 151 15.39 -7.99 2.64
CA VAL A 151 14.99 -8.30 1.27
C VAL A 151 13.51 -8.66 1.20
N TYR A 152 12.91 -8.56 0.03
CA TYR A 152 11.52 -8.95 -0.15
C TYR A 152 11.41 -10.45 -0.43
N ARG A 153 10.61 -11.16 0.37
CA ARG A 153 10.40 -12.61 0.25
C ARG A 153 8.92 -12.90 -0.03
N PRO A 154 8.53 -13.11 -1.30
CA PRO A 154 7.14 -13.42 -1.65
C PRO A 154 6.62 -14.66 -0.92
N GLY A 155 5.40 -14.60 -0.38
CA GLY A 155 4.74 -15.73 0.26
C GLY A 155 5.33 -16.20 1.59
N VAL A 156 6.41 -15.57 2.08
CA VAL A 156 7.07 -15.96 3.33
C VAL A 156 6.65 -15.03 4.47
N ARG A 157 6.11 -15.60 5.54
CA ARG A 157 5.97 -14.87 6.81
C ARG A 157 7.33 -14.78 7.49
N CYS A 158 7.83 -13.58 7.70
CA CYS A 158 9.12 -13.34 8.35
C CYS A 158 8.97 -12.32 9.48
N THR A 159 9.98 -12.24 10.34
CA THR A 159 10.05 -11.29 11.45
C THR A 159 10.60 -9.92 11.05
N ASP A 160 10.91 -9.72 9.76
CA ASP A 160 11.45 -8.46 9.27
C ASP A 160 10.38 -7.34 9.21
N TRP A 161 9.09 -7.73 9.14
CA TRP A 161 7.94 -6.82 9.17
C TRP A 161 6.99 -7.27 10.28
N LEU A 162 6.92 -6.46 11.33
CA LEU A 162 6.14 -6.76 12.53
C LEU A 162 4.97 -5.78 12.66
N ARG A 163 3.76 -6.31 12.76
CA ARG A 163 2.60 -5.52 13.15
C ARG A 163 2.63 -5.24 14.65
N VAL A 164 2.47 -3.99 15.01
CA VAL A 164 2.38 -3.51 16.39
C VAL A 164 0.99 -2.89 16.56
N PRO A 165 0.03 -3.64 17.11
CA PRO A 165 -1.33 -3.14 17.28
C PRO A 165 -1.40 -2.09 18.38
N VAL A 166 -2.34 -1.16 18.23
CA VAL A 166 -2.81 -0.34 19.35
C VAL A 166 -3.44 -1.28 20.37
N ARG A 167 -2.99 -1.21 21.61
CA ARG A 167 -3.64 -1.97 22.70
C ARG A 167 -4.90 -1.22 23.14
N PRO A 168 -6.02 -1.96 23.33
CA PRO A 168 -7.26 -1.38 23.86
C PRO A 168 -7.08 -0.82 25.28
#